data_fb913ad4ef3297e198e52e0828075386
#
_entry.id   fb913ad4ef3297e198e52e0828075386
#
_cell.length_a   1.000
_cell.length_b   1.000
_cell.length_c   1.000
_cell.angle_alpha   90.00
_cell.angle_beta   90.00
_cell.angle_gamma   90.00
#
_symmetry.space_group_name_H-M   'P 1'
#
loop_
_entity.id
_entity.type
_entity.pdbx_description
1 polymer ?
#
loop_
_entity_poly.entity_id
_entity_poly.type
_entity_poly.pdbx_seq_one_letter_code
_entity_poly.pdbx_strand_id
1 'polypeptide(L)'
;MAWLSDFLESLFPVKETYGGDASTIVIDIPADIYYKELAIYTASSLISNGISRSEMRTFRDGLPVKDTDYYLLNVSPNRNETSSVFWHKVINKVIRRGEALVVEINSCLYCADSYVREWERPILGDVYSGVQIGNFTFNRKFQWDDVYVFRLDDIHVRRLIDGMYDQYGKILSAAAKKLKMSNSQKYKLHIDGVKAGDEDFNKEFENYITKQLKTYMESENAVYPEFDGYKLESDPVYGSGSGDSNSFLNLKKDLFSTVAGAFHIPESMMTGNITAMDEIVGSFLTFGVDPYADMITEALNKRAGMENYASGNYYAVDTSKIIHRDIFSVSADVSNLISSGVKCIDEVREMLGDAPLNTDWSRKHFITKNFEEIERFLANPEKGGEDG
;
A
#
# COMPACT_ATOMS: atom_id res chain seq x y z
N MET A 1 0.45 1.52 11.90
CA MET A 1 1.41 2.36 12.67
C MET A 1 2.71 1.61 12.98
N ALA A 2 2.73 0.31 13.20
CA ALA A 2 3.95 -0.46 13.46
C ALA A 2 5.01 -0.35 12.34
N TRP A 3 4.60 -0.29 11.08
CA TRP A 3 5.55 -0.17 9.95
C TRP A 3 6.30 1.17 9.90
N LEU A 4 5.64 2.29 10.26
CA LEU A 4 6.32 3.58 10.33
C LEU A 4 7.37 3.59 11.45
N SER A 5 7.10 2.87 12.56
CA SER A 5 8.09 2.64 13.61
C SER A 5 9.24 1.78 13.11
N ASP A 6 8.95 0.65 12.41
CA ASP A 6 9.98 -0.24 11.86
C ASP A 6 10.87 0.45 10.81
N PHE A 7 10.27 1.33 10.00
CA PHE A 7 11.01 2.16 9.04
C PHE A 7 11.86 3.22 9.76
N LEU A 8 11.31 3.89 10.75
CA LEU A 8 12.04 4.87 11.55
C LEU A 8 13.14 4.21 12.36
N GLU A 9 12.93 3.01 12.89
CA GLU A 9 13.95 2.19 13.56
C GLU A 9 15.07 1.74 12.60
N SER A 10 14.76 1.51 11.33
CA SER A 10 15.78 1.18 10.31
C SER A 10 16.68 2.36 9.94
N LEU A 11 16.16 3.59 10.03
CA LEU A 11 16.91 4.83 9.79
C LEU A 11 17.60 5.35 11.05
N PHE A 12 17.02 5.10 12.20
CA PHE A 12 17.51 5.53 13.51
C PHE A 12 17.37 4.36 14.49
N PRO A 13 18.40 3.52 14.66
CA PRO A 13 18.32 2.37 15.57
C PRO A 13 18.12 2.86 17.02
N VAL A 14 16.85 2.94 17.43
CA VAL A 14 16.47 3.19 18.81
C VAL A 14 16.46 1.85 19.55
N LYS A 15 17.29 1.70 20.55
CA LYS A 15 17.19 0.57 21.48
C LYS A 15 15.90 0.72 22.28
N GLU A 16 14.90 -0.09 21.99
CA GLU A 16 13.75 -0.23 22.87
C GLU A 16 14.19 -0.77 24.24
N THR A 17 14.08 0.07 25.26
CA THR A 17 14.11 -0.37 26.64
C THR A 17 12.66 -0.50 27.13
N TYR A 18 12.16 -1.70 27.25
CA TYR A 18 10.88 -1.95 27.89
C TYR A 18 10.94 -1.52 29.35
N GLY A 19 10.18 -0.49 29.71
CA GLY A 19 9.97 -0.03 31.08
C GLY A 19 10.65 1.29 31.40
N GLY A 20 10.00 2.39 31.06
CA GLY A 20 10.34 3.75 31.46
C GLY A 20 9.47 4.75 30.69
N ASP A 21 9.07 5.82 31.35
CA ASP A 21 8.19 6.87 30.87
C ASP A 21 8.30 7.14 29.39
N ALA A 22 7.16 7.15 28.70
CA ALA A 22 7.03 7.45 27.29
C ALA A 22 7.51 8.90 27.04
N SER A 23 8.81 9.07 26.87
CA SER A 23 9.35 10.31 26.31
C SER A 23 8.95 10.36 24.84
N THR A 24 8.11 11.33 24.48
CA THR A 24 7.74 11.62 23.10
C THR A 24 9.02 11.99 22.34
N ILE A 25 9.58 11.05 21.59
CA ILE A 25 10.70 11.34 20.70
C ILE A 25 10.11 12.08 19.51
N VAL A 26 10.27 13.40 19.47
CA VAL A 26 9.96 14.21 18.29
C VAL A 26 11.07 13.99 17.29
N ILE A 27 10.86 13.09 16.34
CA ILE A 27 11.77 12.91 15.22
C ILE A 27 11.42 13.98 14.19
N ASP A 28 12.30 14.96 14.02
CA ASP A 28 12.16 15.99 12.98
C ASP A 28 12.57 15.38 11.62
N ILE A 29 11.65 14.61 11.04
CA ILE A 29 11.85 14.03 9.70
C ILE A 29 11.72 15.17 8.69
N PRO A 30 12.68 15.38 7.79
CA PRO A 30 12.55 16.34 6.71
C PRO A 30 11.23 16.11 5.96
N ALA A 31 10.47 17.18 5.72
CA ALA A 31 9.12 17.10 5.15
C ALA A 31 9.08 16.37 3.79
N ASP A 32 10.16 16.48 3.02
CA ASP A 32 10.37 15.80 1.75
C ASP A 32 10.37 14.27 1.88
N ILE A 33 11.10 13.74 2.86
CA ILE A 33 11.13 12.29 3.16
C ILE A 33 9.76 11.82 3.63
N TYR A 34 9.12 12.60 4.50
CA TYR A 34 7.80 12.24 5.04
C TYR A 34 6.73 12.08 3.95
N TYR A 35 6.59 13.05 3.03
CA TYR A 35 5.58 12.98 1.97
C TYR A 35 5.87 11.89 0.94
N LYS A 36 7.15 11.67 0.62
CA LYS A 36 7.61 10.55 -0.21
C LYS A 36 7.14 9.21 0.38
N GLU A 37 7.53 8.95 1.61
CA GLU A 37 7.23 7.69 2.28
C GLU A 37 5.72 7.51 2.48
N LEU A 38 4.98 8.57 2.77
CA LEU A 38 3.53 8.53 2.90
C LEU A 38 2.86 8.10 1.59
N ALA A 39 3.29 8.62 0.44
CA ALA A 39 2.71 8.27 -0.86
C ALA A 39 3.02 6.80 -1.22
N ILE A 40 4.27 6.35 -1.06
CA ILE A 40 4.66 4.95 -1.29
C ILE A 40 3.92 4.02 -0.32
N TYR A 41 3.82 4.41 0.95
CA TYR A 41 3.10 3.63 1.95
C TYR A 41 1.62 3.48 1.58
N THR A 42 0.97 4.55 1.16
CA THR A 42 -0.43 4.51 0.74
C THR A 42 -0.62 3.55 -0.43
N ALA A 43 0.22 3.66 -1.46
CA ALA A 43 0.18 2.75 -2.62
C ALA A 43 0.45 1.29 -2.23
N SER A 44 1.52 1.04 -1.46
CA SER A 44 1.88 -0.31 -1.04
C SER A 44 0.83 -0.94 -0.11
N SER A 45 0.20 -0.13 0.75
CA SER A 45 -0.87 -0.56 1.63
C SER A 45 -2.11 -0.96 0.85
N LEU A 46 -2.51 -0.20 -0.18
CA LEU A 46 -3.64 -0.54 -1.03
C LEU A 46 -3.43 -1.89 -1.74
N ILE A 47 -2.27 -2.08 -2.37
CA ILE A 47 -1.94 -3.33 -3.08
C ILE A 47 -1.86 -4.50 -2.10
N SER A 48 -1.14 -4.36 -0.99
CA SER A 48 -1.00 -5.45 -0.02
C SER A 48 -2.31 -5.78 0.69
N ASN A 49 -3.21 -4.81 0.92
CA ASN A 49 -4.57 -5.06 1.38
C ASN A 49 -5.37 -5.87 0.35
N GLY A 50 -5.23 -5.56 -0.94
CA GLY A 50 -5.81 -6.34 -2.03
C GLY A 50 -5.36 -7.80 -1.97
N ILE A 51 -4.06 -8.04 -2.00
CA ILE A 51 -3.50 -9.40 -1.97
C ILE A 51 -3.86 -10.14 -0.66
N SER A 52 -3.82 -9.49 0.49
CA SER A 52 -4.16 -10.14 1.77
C SER A 52 -5.63 -10.56 1.90
N ARG A 53 -6.52 -9.98 1.07
CA ARG A 53 -7.95 -10.35 0.98
C ARG A 53 -8.24 -11.34 -0.12
N SER A 54 -7.29 -11.59 -1.03
CA SER A 54 -7.40 -12.62 -2.07
C SER A 54 -7.38 -14.01 -1.46
N GLU A 55 -8.00 -14.97 -2.14
CA GLU A 55 -7.92 -16.37 -1.75
C GLU A 55 -6.82 -17.09 -2.53
N MET A 56 -5.87 -17.70 -1.83
CA MET A 56 -4.84 -18.55 -2.41
C MET A 56 -5.43 -19.95 -2.58
N ARG A 57 -5.99 -20.25 -3.76
CA ARG A 57 -6.62 -21.56 -4.06
C ARG A 57 -5.58 -22.62 -4.33
N THR A 58 -5.81 -23.78 -3.76
CA THR A 58 -5.03 -24.99 -4.01
C THR A 58 -5.86 -26.01 -4.77
N PHE A 59 -5.27 -26.60 -5.79
CA PHE A 59 -5.91 -27.61 -6.64
C PHE A 59 -5.14 -28.93 -6.56
N ARG A 60 -5.90 -30.03 -6.48
CA ARG A 60 -5.36 -31.39 -6.57
C ARG A 60 -6.21 -32.16 -7.57
N ASP A 61 -5.54 -32.79 -8.53
CA ASP A 61 -6.22 -33.48 -9.65
C ASP A 61 -7.24 -32.58 -10.36
N GLY A 62 -6.94 -31.29 -10.48
CA GLY A 62 -7.82 -30.30 -11.11
C GLY A 62 -9.00 -29.81 -10.23
N LEU A 63 -9.16 -30.36 -9.03
CA LEU A 63 -10.24 -29.98 -8.12
C LEU A 63 -9.75 -29.05 -6.99
N PRO A 64 -10.52 -28.00 -6.60
CA PRO A 64 -10.15 -27.14 -5.49
C PRO A 64 -10.22 -27.91 -4.17
N VAL A 65 -9.15 -27.78 -3.35
CA VAL A 65 -9.07 -28.44 -2.05
C VAL A 65 -8.61 -27.45 -0.98
N LYS A 66 -9.00 -27.69 0.28
CA LYS A 66 -8.52 -26.95 1.45
C LYS A 66 -7.61 -27.86 2.27
N ASP A 67 -6.40 -28.05 1.77
CA ASP A 67 -5.35 -28.88 2.37
C ASP A 67 -4.41 -28.06 3.28
N THR A 68 -3.28 -28.67 3.64
CA THR A 68 -2.24 -28.01 4.48
C THR A 68 -1.68 -26.78 3.78
N ASP A 69 -1.46 -26.83 2.47
CA ASP A 69 -0.95 -25.68 1.71
C ASP A 69 -1.95 -24.54 1.70
N TYR A 70 -3.25 -24.86 1.56
CA TYR A 70 -4.31 -23.85 1.69
C TYR A 70 -4.26 -23.17 3.06
N TYR A 71 -4.09 -23.93 4.13
CA TYR A 71 -3.98 -23.40 5.48
C TYR A 71 -2.77 -22.46 5.65
N LEU A 72 -1.61 -22.89 5.15
CA LEU A 72 -0.38 -22.09 5.20
C LEU A 72 -0.51 -20.77 4.42
N LEU A 73 -1.14 -20.80 3.26
CA LEU A 73 -1.24 -19.62 2.40
C LEU A 73 -2.34 -18.65 2.84
N ASN A 74 -3.45 -19.15 3.44
CA ASN A 74 -4.62 -18.32 3.76
C ASN A 74 -4.83 -18.04 5.24
N VAL A 75 -4.24 -18.83 6.16
CA VAL A 75 -4.51 -18.70 7.59
C VAL A 75 -3.25 -18.38 8.39
N SER A 76 -2.27 -19.29 8.39
CA SER A 76 -1.08 -19.18 9.22
C SER A 76 0.15 -19.75 8.50
N PRO A 77 0.96 -18.90 7.85
CA PRO A 77 2.19 -19.31 7.18
C PRO A 77 3.23 -19.86 8.16
N ASN A 78 3.26 -19.34 9.38
CA ASN A 78 4.14 -19.77 10.46
C ASN A 78 3.50 -19.48 11.82
N ARG A 79 4.20 -19.87 12.90
CA ARG A 79 3.67 -19.77 14.26
C ARG A 79 3.46 -18.34 14.78
N ASN A 80 4.11 -17.35 14.16
CA ASN A 80 4.14 -15.98 14.66
C ASN A 80 3.31 -15.02 13.79
N GLU A 81 2.96 -15.41 12.56
CA GLU A 81 2.34 -14.53 11.59
C GLU A 81 1.02 -15.12 11.07
N THR A 82 0.01 -14.29 10.94
CA THR A 82 -1.18 -14.60 10.15
C THR A 82 -0.88 -14.40 8.67
N SER A 83 -1.68 -15.00 7.80
CA SER A 83 -1.57 -14.86 6.34
C SER A 83 -1.57 -13.38 5.92
N SER A 84 -2.46 -12.56 6.48
CA SER A 84 -2.51 -11.14 6.14
C SER A 84 -1.21 -10.41 6.47
N VAL A 85 -0.65 -10.60 7.66
CA VAL A 85 0.63 -9.98 8.06
C VAL A 85 1.76 -10.45 7.14
N PHE A 86 1.81 -11.73 6.85
CA PHE A 86 2.82 -12.34 5.99
C PHE A 86 2.77 -11.76 4.56
N TRP A 87 1.60 -11.75 3.92
CA TRP A 87 1.46 -11.22 2.56
C TRP A 87 1.71 -9.71 2.50
N HIS A 88 1.30 -8.95 3.51
CA HIS A 88 1.69 -7.54 3.62
C HIS A 88 3.21 -7.37 3.63
N LYS A 89 3.93 -8.20 4.41
CA LYS A 89 5.40 -8.16 4.48
C LYS A 89 6.05 -8.53 3.14
N VAL A 90 5.54 -9.57 2.47
CA VAL A 90 6.03 -10.02 1.16
C VAL A 90 5.83 -8.93 0.10
N ILE A 91 4.60 -8.43 -0.06
CA ILE A 91 4.27 -7.43 -1.07
C ILE A 91 5.02 -6.11 -0.81
N ASN A 92 5.12 -5.66 0.43
CA ASN A 92 5.92 -4.48 0.75
C ASN A 92 7.40 -4.64 0.37
N LYS A 93 7.98 -5.84 0.54
CA LYS A 93 9.35 -6.10 0.09
C LYS A 93 9.46 -6.08 -1.43
N VAL A 94 8.53 -6.70 -2.16
CA VAL A 94 8.49 -6.64 -3.62
C VAL A 94 8.42 -5.20 -4.10
N ILE A 95 7.51 -4.40 -3.57
CA ILE A 95 7.35 -2.99 -3.95
C ILE A 95 8.61 -2.18 -3.64
N ARG A 96 9.22 -2.37 -2.45
CA ARG A 96 10.34 -1.55 -2.00
C ARG A 96 11.69 -2.00 -2.54
N ARG A 97 11.88 -3.31 -2.74
CA ARG A 97 13.19 -3.89 -3.12
C ARG A 97 13.19 -4.48 -4.53
N GLY A 98 12.01 -4.59 -5.16
CA GLY A 98 11.82 -5.26 -6.46
C GLY A 98 11.64 -6.77 -6.33
N GLU A 99 12.00 -7.37 -5.19
CA GLU A 99 11.84 -8.80 -4.95
C GLU A 99 11.67 -9.12 -3.47
N ALA A 100 11.06 -10.27 -3.19
CA ALA A 100 10.98 -10.86 -1.86
C ALA A 100 11.34 -12.35 -1.93
N LEU A 101 12.14 -12.81 -0.97
CA LEU A 101 12.52 -14.20 -0.81
C LEU A 101 11.73 -14.80 0.35
N VAL A 102 11.05 -15.92 0.10
CA VAL A 102 10.39 -16.72 1.13
C VAL A 102 11.02 -18.10 1.16
N VAL A 103 11.42 -18.52 2.34
CA VAL A 103 11.99 -19.85 2.58
C VAL A 103 10.97 -20.73 3.31
N GLU A 104 10.95 -22.00 2.97
CA GLU A 104 10.17 -22.99 3.68
C GLU A 104 11.06 -23.76 4.68
N ILE A 105 10.67 -23.78 5.93
CA ILE A 105 11.39 -24.43 7.01
C ILE A 105 10.37 -25.18 7.88
N ASN A 106 10.52 -26.50 7.98
CA ASN A 106 9.63 -27.37 8.74
C ASN A 106 8.14 -27.14 8.38
N SER A 107 7.85 -27.10 7.08
CA SER A 107 6.50 -26.85 6.55
C SER A 107 5.88 -25.52 7.04
N CYS A 108 6.68 -24.51 7.25
CA CYS A 108 6.28 -23.14 7.56
C CYS A 108 6.99 -22.18 6.62
N LEU A 109 6.30 -21.08 6.25
CA LEU A 109 6.80 -20.07 5.33
C LEU A 109 7.33 -18.85 6.10
N TYR A 110 8.54 -18.41 5.75
CA TYR A 110 9.19 -17.27 6.37
C TYR A 110 9.73 -16.31 5.30
N CYS A 111 9.35 -15.05 5.38
CA CYS A 111 9.87 -14.03 4.49
C CYS A 111 11.23 -13.52 4.99
N ALA A 112 12.29 -13.75 4.20
CA ALA A 112 13.64 -13.35 4.53
C ALA A 112 13.80 -11.83 4.62
N ASP A 113 14.51 -11.33 5.65
CA ASP A 113 14.77 -9.90 5.81
C ASP A 113 15.94 -9.44 4.96
N SER A 114 16.97 -10.26 4.85
CA SER A 114 18.10 -10.04 3.94
C SER A 114 18.65 -11.36 3.43
N TYR A 115 19.32 -11.32 2.30
CA TYR A 115 19.99 -12.46 1.68
C TYR A 115 20.96 -11.98 0.61
N VAL A 116 21.88 -12.85 0.23
CA VAL A 116 22.79 -12.66 -0.90
C VAL A 116 22.43 -13.66 -1.99
N ARG A 117 22.18 -13.17 -3.21
CA ARG A 117 21.93 -13.97 -4.38
C ARG A 117 23.23 -14.19 -5.13
N GLU A 118 23.63 -15.45 -5.33
CA GLU A 118 24.79 -15.82 -6.09
C GLU A 118 24.41 -16.00 -7.58
N TRP A 119 25.00 -15.15 -8.45
CA TRP A 119 24.67 -15.09 -9.90
C TRP A 119 25.55 -16.03 -10.76
N GLU A 120 26.41 -16.81 -10.15
CA GLU A 120 27.44 -17.58 -10.85
C GLU A 120 26.87 -18.79 -11.62
N ARG A 121 25.55 -19.09 -11.50
CA ARG A 121 24.94 -20.29 -12.08
C ARG A 121 23.59 -20.04 -12.77
N PRO A 122 23.52 -19.16 -13.78
CA PRO A 122 22.23 -18.77 -14.38
C PRO A 122 21.49 -19.95 -15.05
N ILE A 123 22.22 -20.95 -15.50
CA ILE A 123 21.65 -22.16 -16.16
C ILE A 123 21.20 -23.21 -15.12
N LEU A 124 21.86 -23.27 -13.97
CA LEU A 124 21.62 -24.29 -12.93
C LEU A 124 20.64 -23.82 -11.84
N GLY A 125 20.16 -22.58 -11.92
CA GLY A 125 19.33 -21.93 -10.92
C GLY A 125 20.14 -21.14 -9.89
N ASP A 126 19.49 -20.16 -9.29
CA ASP A 126 20.07 -19.26 -8.33
C ASP A 126 20.32 -19.95 -6.98
N VAL A 127 21.33 -19.47 -6.28
CA VAL A 127 21.67 -19.91 -4.93
C VAL A 127 21.60 -18.70 -4.00
N TYR A 128 21.01 -18.89 -2.84
CA TYR A 128 20.82 -17.84 -1.83
C TYR A 128 21.59 -18.18 -0.56
N SER A 129 22.44 -17.27 -0.12
CA SER A 129 23.26 -17.39 1.09
C SER A 129 23.02 -16.24 2.05
N GLY A 130 23.43 -16.39 3.31
CA GLY A 130 23.26 -15.36 4.33
C GLY A 130 21.78 -14.96 4.54
N VAL A 131 20.87 -15.91 4.37
CA VAL A 131 19.42 -15.66 4.57
C VAL A 131 19.18 -15.36 6.03
N GLN A 132 18.59 -14.20 6.30
CA GLN A 132 18.30 -13.70 7.63
C GLN A 132 16.78 -13.57 7.83
N ILE A 133 16.27 -14.03 8.97
CA ILE A 133 14.89 -13.88 9.42
C ILE A 133 14.92 -13.35 10.85
N GLY A 134 14.51 -12.11 11.05
CA GLY A 134 14.69 -11.41 12.33
C GLY A 134 16.16 -11.35 12.71
N ASN A 135 16.48 -11.84 13.90
CA ASN A 135 17.85 -11.88 14.41
C ASN A 135 18.61 -13.19 14.06
N PHE A 136 17.99 -14.09 13.31
CA PHE A 136 18.58 -15.37 12.98
C PHE A 136 19.10 -15.39 11.54
N THR A 137 20.38 -15.71 11.36
CA THR A 137 21.04 -15.85 10.04
C THR A 137 21.36 -17.33 9.81
N PHE A 138 20.94 -17.84 8.65
CA PHE A 138 21.22 -19.23 8.26
C PHE A 138 22.62 -19.36 7.70
N ASN A 139 23.37 -20.32 8.18
CA ASN A 139 24.71 -20.67 7.65
C ASN A 139 24.65 -21.54 6.38
N ARG A 140 23.49 -22.18 6.12
CA ARG A 140 23.30 -22.99 4.92
C ARG A 140 22.96 -22.12 3.72
N LYS A 141 23.30 -22.63 2.53
CA LYS A 141 22.82 -22.08 1.27
C LYS A 141 21.47 -22.73 0.91
N PHE A 142 20.59 -21.92 0.36
CA PHE A 142 19.31 -22.36 -0.18
C PHE A 142 19.40 -22.41 -1.71
N GLN A 143 18.94 -23.51 -2.31
CA GLN A 143 18.84 -23.65 -3.74
C GLN A 143 17.54 -22.98 -4.23
N TRP A 144 17.43 -22.79 -5.55
CA TRP A 144 16.25 -22.19 -6.19
C TRP A 144 14.94 -22.94 -5.90
N ASP A 145 15.00 -24.24 -5.66
CA ASP A 145 13.90 -25.14 -5.33
C ASP A 145 13.54 -25.18 -3.82
N ASP A 146 14.43 -24.67 -2.95
CA ASP A 146 14.17 -24.52 -1.51
C ASP A 146 13.37 -23.25 -1.18
N VAL A 147 13.20 -22.34 -2.14
CA VAL A 147 12.70 -20.99 -1.90
C VAL A 147 11.59 -20.58 -2.88
N TYR A 148 10.78 -19.62 -2.46
CA TYR A 148 9.90 -18.88 -3.36
C TYR A 148 10.50 -17.48 -3.57
N VAL A 149 10.62 -17.09 -4.83
CA VAL A 149 11.11 -15.76 -5.21
C VAL A 149 9.96 -15.01 -5.87
N PHE A 150 9.48 -14.01 -5.19
CA PHE A 150 8.44 -13.11 -5.70
C PHE A 150 9.13 -11.88 -6.28
N ARG A 151 9.02 -11.68 -7.60
CA ARG A 151 9.65 -10.57 -8.31
C ARG A 151 8.75 -10.07 -9.41
N LEU A 152 8.51 -8.76 -9.39
CA LEU A 152 8.06 -8.01 -10.56
C LEU A 152 9.27 -7.31 -11.17
N ASP A 153 9.42 -7.35 -12.48
CA ASP A 153 10.59 -6.80 -13.19
C ASP A 153 10.54 -5.27 -13.33
N ASP A 154 10.13 -4.58 -12.25
CA ASP A 154 9.91 -3.15 -12.18
C ASP A 154 11.03 -2.37 -11.47
N ILE A 155 12.27 -2.86 -11.56
CA ILE A 155 13.44 -2.15 -11.00
C ILE A 155 13.54 -0.71 -11.59
N HIS A 156 13.07 -0.51 -12.81
CA HIS A 156 13.07 0.78 -13.47
C HIS A 156 12.05 1.75 -12.89
N VAL A 157 10.84 1.31 -12.55
CA VAL A 157 9.79 2.13 -11.93
C VAL A 157 10.28 2.66 -10.58
N ARG A 158 10.91 1.81 -9.77
CA ARG A 158 11.49 2.24 -8.50
C ARG A 158 12.56 3.32 -8.65
N ARG A 159 13.50 3.17 -9.63
CA ARG A 159 14.54 4.18 -9.89
C ARG A 159 13.95 5.50 -10.39
N LEU A 160 12.90 5.42 -11.23
CA LEU A 160 12.19 6.60 -11.69
C LEU A 160 11.48 7.30 -10.53
N ILE A 161 10.80 6.55 -9.67
CA ILE A 161 10.15 7.06 -8.47
C ILE A 161 11.20 7.71 -7.56
N ASP A 162 12.32 7.05 -7.27
CA ASP A 162 13.38 7.60 -6.44
C ASP A 162 13.97 8.89 -7.04
N GLY A 163 14.24 8.92 -8.35
CA GLY A 163 14.76 10.11 -9.04
C GLY A 163 13.77 11.29 -9.07
N MET A 164 12.49 11.01 -9.31
CA MET A 164 11.43 12.02 -9.27
C MET A 164 11.26 12.59 -7.86
N TYR A 165 11.34 11.76 -6.84
CA TYR A 165 11.19 12.19 -5.46
C TYR A 165 12.28 13.14 -4.99
N ASP A 166 13.52 12.96 -5.42
CA ASP A 166 14.60 13.89 -5.06
C ASP A 166 14.33 15.31 -5.56
N GLN A 167 13.61 15.45 -6.67
CA GLN A 167 13.20 16.74 -7.21
C GLN A 167 11.95 17.28 -6.50
N TYR A 168 10.89 16.47 -6.41
CA TYR A 168 9.63 16.86 -5.76
C TYR A 168 9.81 17.12 -4.26
N GLY A 169 10.62 16.33 -3.56
CA GLY A 169 10.92 16.52 -2.16
C GLY A 169 11.53 17.89 -1.88
N LYS A 170 12.51 18.30 -2.68
CA LYS A 170 13.13 19.64 -2.56
C LYS A 170 12.11 20.77 -2.80
N ILE A 171 11.23 20.62 -3.80
CA ILE A 171 10.19 21.60 -4.10
C ILE A 171 9.15 21.67 -2.98
N LEU A 172 8.68 20.52 -2.48
CA LEU A 172 7.74 20.44 -1.34
C LEU A 172 8.33 21.03 -0.07
N SER A 173 9.58 20.73 0.26
CA SER A 173 10.28 21.29 1.40
C SER A 173 10.42 22.81 1.28
N ALA A 174 10.79 23.31 0.09
CA ALA A 174 10.87 24.74 -0.19
C ALA A 174 9.49 25.42 -0.09
N ALA A 175 8.43 24.80 -0.62
CA ALA A 175 7.07 25.31 -0.56
C ALA A 175 6.53 25.31 0.88
N ALA A 176 6.77 24.26 1.66
CA ALA A 176 6.41 24.18 3.08
C ALA A 176 7.13 25.26 3.90
N LYS A 177 8.44 25.44 3.64
CA LYS A 177 9.23 26.51 4.28
C LYS A 177 8.70 27.91 3.92
N LYS A 178 8.37 28.12 2.64
CA LYS A 178 7.77 29.39 2.18
C LYS A 178 6.41 29.63 2.84
N LEU A 179 5.55 28.60 2.93
CA LEU A 179 4.26 28.69 3.59
C LEU A 179 4.42 29.00 5.10
N LYS A 180 5.34 28.32 5.77
CA LYS A 180 5.67 28.61 7.19
C LYS A 180 6.19 30.05 7.37
N MET A 181 7.03 30.52 6.46
CA MET A 181 7.56 31.88 6.49
C MET A 181 6.49 32.93 6.17
N SER A 182 5.56 32.67 5.23
CA SER A 182 4.48 33.59 4.89
C SER A 182 3.43 33.73 5.98
N ASN A 183 3.23 32.66 6.77
CA ASN A 183 2.33 32.66 7.93
C ASN A 183 3.03 33.15 9.23
N SER A 184 4.35 33.37 9.21
CA SER A 184 5.06 33.92 10.35
C SER A 184 4.96 35.46 10.32
N GLN A 185 4.47 36.05 11.41
CA GLN A 185 4.52 37.50 11.59
C GLN A 185 5.94 37.91 11.94
N LYS A 186 6.49 38.85 11.19
CA LYS A 186 7.77 39.48 11.48
C LYS A 186 7.53 40.90 11.92
N TYR A 187 8.28 41.28 12.89
CA TYR A 187 8.20 42.63 13.48
C TYR A 187 9.54 43.32 13.34
N LYS A 188 9.48 44.64 13.11
CA LYS A 188 10.62 45.52 13.16
C LYS A 188 10.55 46.26 14.50
N LEU A 189 11.61 46.18 15.28
CA LEU A 189 11.74 46.95 16.47
C LEU A 189 12.56 48.19 16.13
N HIS A 190 11.92 49.36 16.22
CA HIS A 190 12.60 50.64 16.07
C HIS A 190 13.05 51.12 17.44
N ILE A 191 14.33 51.49 17.56
CA ILE A 191 14.93 51.91 18.82
C ILE A 191 15.56 53.28 18.61
N ASP A 192 15.07 54.28 19.32
CA ASP A 192 15.60 55.64 19.25
C ASP A 192 16.81 55.81 20.19
N GLY A 193 17.88 56.43 19.68
CA GLY A 193 18.99 56.89 20.54
C GLY A 193 20.10 55.87 20.84
N VAL A 194 20.18 54.75 20.09
CA VAL A 194 21.22 53.77 20.31
C VAL A 194 22.59 54.25 19.85
N LYS A 195 23.58 54.21 20.74
CA LYS A 195 25.00 54.35 20.39
C LYS A 195 25.61 52.97 20.19
N ALA A 196 26.14 52.72 19.03
CA ALA A 196 26.79 51.43 18.72
C ALA A 196 28.00 51.25 19.68
N GLY A 197 28.01 50.11 20.43
CA GLY A 197 29.11 49.76 21.33
C GLY A 197 28.84 49.94 22.83
N ASP A 198 27.63 50.30 23.25
CA ASP A 198 27.26 50.38 24.65
C ASP A 198 26.96 48.97 25.21
N GLU A 199 27.82 48.50 26.15
CA GLU A 199 27.69 47.19 26.78
C GLU A 199 26.46 47.06 27.65
N ASP A 200 26.02 48.13 28.30
CA ASP A 200 24.83 48.12 29.15
C ASP A 200 23.54 48.02 28.29
N PHE A 201 23.53 48.70 27.16
CA PHE A 201 22.48 48.58 26.17
C PHE A 201 22.38 47.14 25.64
N ASN A 202 23.48 46.47 25.31
CA ASN A 202 23.49 45.11 24.80
C ASN A 202 22.90 44.11 25.82
N LYS A 203 23.16 44.28 27.11
CA LYS A 203 22.60 43.43 28.18
C LYS A 203 21.09 43.66 28.38
N GLU A 204 20.67 44.91 28.36
CA GLU A 204 19.25 45.25 28.44
C GLU A 204 18.48 44.77 27.22
N PHE A 205 19.04 44.95 26.03
CA PHE A 205 18.48 44.49 24.76
C PHE A 205 18.31 42.96 24.71
N GLU A 206 19.33 42.22 25.12
CA GLU A 206 19.27 40.77 25.16
C GLU A 206 18.21 40.28 26.16
N ASN A 207 18.10 40.90 27.32
CA ASN A 207 17.10 40.54 28.32
C ASN A 207 15.66 40.90 27.87
N TYR A 208 15.50 42.04 27.20
CA TYR A 208 14.22 42.54 26.67
C TYR A 208 13.73 41.71 25.50
N ILE A 209 14.57 41.52 24.48
CA ILE A 209 14.20 40.84 23.23
C ILE A 209 14.12 39.35 23.45
N THR A 210 15.14 38.73 24.06
CA THR A 210 15.23 37.28 24.16
C THR A 210 14.24 36.72 25.19
N LYS A 211 13.94 37.42 26.25
CA LYS A 211 13.04 36.93 27.29
C LYS A 211 11.61 37.47 27.18
N GLN A 212 11.43 38.77 27.10
CA GLN A 212 10.08 39.36 27.20
C GLN A 212 9.33 39.33 25.87
N LEU A 213 9.95 39.77 24.78
CA LEU A 213 9.31 39.80 23.46
C LEU A 213 9.05 38.39 22.96
N LYS A 214 9.99 37.44 23.12
CA LYS A 214 9.82 36.05 22.76
C LYS A 214 8.67 35.42 23.56
N THR A 215 8.62 35.61 24.88
CA THR A 215 7.54 35.11 25.72
C THR A 215 6.18 35.70 25.34
N TYR A 216 6.13 36.97 24.97
CA TYR A 216 4.91 37.63 24.49
C TYR A 216 4.42 37.02 23.19
N MET A 217 5.33 36.72 22.23
CA MET A 217 4.99 36.18 20.94
C MET A 217 4.62 34.66 21.00
N GLU A 218 5.12 33.95 22.01
CA GLU A 218 4.84 32.50 22.18
C GLU A 218 3.60 32.25 23.07
N SER A 219 3.09 33.25 23.78
CA SER A 219 1.96 33.11 24.70
C SER A 219 0.65 33.51 24.05
N GLU A 220 -0.40 32.69 24.23
CA GLU A 220 -1.76 32.99 23.72
C GLU A 220 -2.40 34.22 24.40
N ASN A 221 -2.02 34.52 25.67
CA ASN A 221 -2.50 35.65 26.45
C ASN A 221 -1.32 36.30 27.18
N ALA A 222 -0.82 37.38 26.63
CA ALA A 222 0.27 38.15 27.25
C ALA A 222 0.09 39.64 27.06
N VAL A 223 0.63 40.41 27.99
CA VAL A 223 0.70 41.86 27.91
C VAL A 223 2.15 42.24 27.69
N TYR A 224 2.41 43.03 26.66
CA TYR A 224 3.73 43.57 26.39
C TYR A 224 3.77 45.05 26.83
N PRO A 225 4.64 45.41 27.75
CA PRO A 225 4.80 46.83 28.14
C PRO A 225 5.53 47.58 27.02
N GLU A 226 4.94 48.66 26.57
CA GLU A 226 5.55 49.55 25.60
C GLU A 226 6.39 50.61 26.38
N PHE A 227 7.66 50.78 26.01
CA PHE A 227 8.58 51.70 26.65
C PHE A 227 8.91 52.84 25.69
N ASP A 228 9.11 54.05 26.23
CA ASP A 228 9.54 55.21 25.45
C ASP A 228 10.84 54.91 24.70
N GLY A 229 10.86 55.18 23.40
CA GLY A 229 12.00 54.91 22.53
C GLY A 229 12.02 53.53 21.88
N TYR A 230 11.05 52.65 22.19
CA TYR A 230 10.91 51.31 21.56
C TYR A 230 9.57 51.22 20.86
N LYS A 231 9.60 51.12 19.55
CA LYS A 231 8.39 50.96 18.75
C LYS A 231 8.41 49.67 17.96
N LEU A 232 7.43 48.81 18.26
CA LEU A 232 7.27 47.53 17.54
C LEU A 232 6.31 47.76 16.38
N GLU A 233 6.80 47.62 15.16
CA GLU A 233 5.97 47.70 13.96
C GLU A 233 5.93 46.32 13.26
N SER A 234 4.73 45.90 12.86
CA SER A 234 4.60 44.72 12.00
C SER A 234 5.22 44.98 10.62
N ASP A 235 6.07 44.10 10.14
CA ASP A 235 6.64 44.22 8.79
C ASP A 235 5.62 43.74 7.74
N PRO A 236 4.92 44.65 7.03
CA PRO A 236 3.88 44.28 6.09
C PRO A 236 4.40 43.46 4.86
N VAL A 237 5.72 43.51 4.62
CA VAL A 237 6.33 42.80 3.52
C VAL A 237 6.27 41.29 3.70
N TYR A 238 6.20 40.81 4.94
CA TYR A 238 6.14 39.36 5.26
C TYR A 238 4.74 38.84 5.61
N GLY A 239 3.77 39.72 5.88
CA GLY A 239 2.39 39.33 6.25
C GLY A 239 1.34 39.48 5.14
N SER A 240 1.65 40.13 4.02
CA SER A 240 0.69 40.38 2.92
C SER A 240 0.77 39.40 1.74
N GLY A 241 1.69 38.46 1.76
CA GLY A 241 1.68 37.37 0.80
C GLY A 241 0.77 36.28 1.33
N SER A 242 -0.42 36.12 0.78
CA SER A 242 -1.17 34.87 0.91
C SER A 242 -0.25 33.77 0.45
N GLY A 243 0.47 33.17 1.40
CA GLY A 243 1.26 31.96 1.13
C GLY A 243 0.30 31.03 0.45
N ASP A 244 0.58 30.71 -0.81
CA ASP A 244 -0.33 29.99 -1.67
C ASP A 244 -0.46 28.56 -1.13
N SER A 245 -1.31 28.40 -0.11
CA SER A 245 -1.67 27.11 0.46
C SER A 245 -2.15 26.16 -0.61
N ASN A 246 -2.77 26.71 -1.68
CA ASN A 246 -3.23 25.95 -2.82
C ASN A 246 -2.06 25.40 -3.65
N SER A 247 -0.98 26.15 -3.82
CA SER A 247 0.23 25.64 -4.51
C SER A 247 0.84 24.47 -3.76
N PHE A 248 0.89 24.50 -2.43
CA PHE A 248 1.39 23.38 -1.64
C PHE A 248 0.47 22.16 -1.72
N LEU A 249 -0.85 22.37 -1.63
CA LEU A 249 -1.84 21.30 -1.75
C LEU A 249 -1.82 20.66 -3.15
N ASN A 250 -1.65 21.48 -4.19
CA ASN A 250 -1.54 21.01 -5.57
C ASN A 250 -0.26 20.19 -5.78
N LEU A 251 0.89 20.62 -5.25
CA LEU A 251 2.13 19.84 -5.30
C LEU A 251 2.01 18.50 -4.59
N LYS A 252 1.35 18.48 -3.42
CA LYS A 252 1.08 17.23 -2.70
C LYS A 252 0.17 16.31 -3.53
N LYS A 253 -0.90 16.86 -4.11
CA LYS A 253 -1.82 16.09 -4.97
C LYS A 253 -1.10 15.53 -6.19
N ASP A 254 -0.29 16.32 -6.87
CA ASP A 254 0.50 15.93 -8.03
C ASP A 254 1.49 14.79 -7.70
N LEU A 255 2.13 14.84 -6.53
CA LEU A 255 2.97 13.76 -6.03
C LEU A 255 2.18 12.45 -5.88
N PHE A 256 1.01 12.51 -5.22
CA PHE A 256 0.17 11.33 -5.02
C PHE A 256 -0.36 10.77 -6.35
N SER A 257 -0.75 11.64 -7.29
CA SER A 257 -1.18 11.27 -8.63
C SER A 257 -0.07 10.57 -9.42
N THR A 258 1.16 11.09 -9.34
CA THR A 258 2.32 10.50 -9.99
C THR A 258 2.63 9.10 -9.44
N VAL A 259 2.60 8.94 -8.11
CA VAL A 259 2.78 7.62 -7.47
C VAL A 259 1.66 6.67 -7.83
N ALA A 260 0.41 7.15 -7.82
CA ALA A 260 -0.75 6.38 -8.25
C ALA A 260 -0.58 5.83 -9.66
N GLY A 261 -0.17 6.69 -10.60
CA GLY A 261 0.13 6.29 -11.98
C GLY A 261 1.25 5.25 -12.09
N ALA A 262 2.33 5.41 -11.31
CA ALA A 262 3.45 4.48 -11.31
C ALA A 262 3.10 3.07 -10.80
N PHE A 263 2.13 2.97 -9.89
CA PHE A 263 1.62 1.69 -9.36
C PHE A 263 0.30 1.25 -9.99
N HIS A 264 -0.15 1.92 -11.04
CA HIS A 264 -1.43 1.65 -11.74
C HIS A 264 -2.64 1.67 -10.78
N ILE A 265 -2.59 2.54 -9.77
CA ILE A 265 -3.67 2.75 -8.82
C ILE A 265 -4.50 3.96 -9.27
N PRO A 266 -5.83 3.88 -9.33
CA PRO A 266 -6.67 5.05 -9.58
C PRO A 266 -6.38 6.17 -8.57
N GLU A 267 -6.15 7.40 -9.05
CA GLU A 267 -5.78 8.55 -8.21
C GLU A 267 -6.78 8.79 -7.08
N SER A 268 -8.07 8.58 -7.35
CA SER A 268 -9.15 8.72 -6.36
C SER A 268 -8.98 7.82 -5.14
N MET A 269 -8.40 6.64 -5.28
CA MET A 269 -8.11 5.74 -4.15
C MET A 269 -6.96 6.25 -3.29
N MET A 270 -5.99 6.92 -3.89
CA MET A 270 -4.85 7.52 -3.17
C MET A 270 -5.24 8.82 -2.43
N THR A 271 -6.20 9.56 -2.98
CA THR A 271 -6.66 10.86 -2.44
C THR A 271 -7.91 10.75 -1.56
N GLY A 272 -8.58 9.59 -1.56
CA GLY A 272 -9.80 9.34 -0.77
C GLY A 272 -11.09 9.89 -1.37
N ASN A 273 -11.07 10.38 -2.61
CA ASN A 273 -12.25 10.95 -3.28
C ASN A 273 -12.86 9.94 -4.27
N ILE A 274 -13.58 8.94 -3.74
CA ILE A 274 -14.14 7.83 -4.53
C ILE A 274 -15.59 8.12 -4.85
N THR A 275 -15.91 8.34 -6.12
CA THR A 275 -17.28 8.65 -6.59
C THR A 275 -17.95 7.52 -7.36
N ALA A 276 -17.18 6.67 -8.06
CA ALA A 276 -17.66 5.53 -8.84
C ALA A 276 -16.95 4.24 -8.37
N MET A 277 -17.44 3.66 -7.27
CA MET A 277 -16.75 2.60 -6.54
C MET A 277 -16.44 1.38 -7.43
N ASP A 278 -17.42 0.87 -8.15
CA ASP A 278 -17.27 -0.40 -8.89
C ASP A 278 -16.28 -0.30 -10.04
N GLU A 279 -16.31 0.78 -10.83
CA GLU A 279 -15.39 1.00 -11.93
C GLU A 279 -13.95 1.22 -11.43
N ILE A 280 -13.82 2.01 -10.36
CA ILE A 280 -12.51 2.32 -9.75
C ILE A 280 -11.91 1.06 -9.15
N VAL A 281 -12.70 0.26 -8.41
CA VAL A 281 -12.22 -0.99 -7.82
C VAL A 281 -11.89 -2.00 -8.92
N GLY A 282 -12.69 -2.13 -9.96
CA GLY A 282 -12.42 -3.00 -11.11
C GLY A 282 -11.09 -2.64 -11.79
N SER A 283 -10.86 -1.36 -12.07
CA SER A 283 -9.61 -0.87 -12.64
C SER A 283 -8.41 -1.13 -11.71
N PHE A 284 -8.57 -0.86 -10.42
CA PHE A 284 -7.54 -1.14 -9.41
C PHE A 284 -7.19 -2.62 -9.32
N LEU A 285 -8.18 -3.50 -9.34
CA LEU A 285 -7.93 -4.95 -9.32
C LEU A 285 -7.16 -5.39 -10.55
N THR A 286 -7.64 -5.03 -11.74
CA THR A 286 -7.05 -5.49 -13.01
C THR A 286 -5.61 -5.00 -13.20
N PHE A 287 -5.32 -3.74 -12.89
CA PHE A 287 -4.01 -3.15 -13.18
C PHE A 287 -3.09 -3.02 -11.96
N GLY A 288 -3.64 -2.90 -10.77
CA GLY A 288 -2.87 -2.69 -9.56
C GLY A 288 -2.66 -3.95 -8.71
N VAL A 289 -3.62 -4.90 -8.68
CA VAL A 289 -3.57 -6.08 -7.82
C VAL A 289 -3.26 -7.36 -8.59
N ASP A 290 -3.94 -7.61 -9.72
CA ASP A 290 -3.80 -8.85 -10.49
C ASP A 290 -2.36 -9.14 -10.93
N PRO A 291 -1.51 -8.16 -11.33
CA PRO A 291 -0.11 -8.44 -11.64
C PRO A 291 0.67 -9.04 -10.46
N TYR A 292 0.35 -8.64 -9.23
CA TYR A 292 0.95 -9.24 -8.03
C TYR A 292 0.36 -10.62 -7.71
N ALA A 293 -0.92 -10.82 -7.97
CA ALA A 293 -1.59 -12.12 -7.85
C ALA A 293 -1.01 -13.14 -8.82
N ASP A 294 -0.78 -12.74 -10.07
CA ASP A 294 -0.14 -13.54 -11.10
C ASP A 294 1.30 -13.89 -10.73
N MET A 295 2.09 -12.91 -10.28
CA MET A 295 3.44 -13.14 -9.77
C MET A 295 3.47 -14.19 -8.64
N ILE A 296 2.52 -14.14 -7.70
CA ILE A 296 2.42 -15.13 -6.62
C ILE A 296 2.06 -16.50 -7.20
N THR A 297 1.06 -16.56 -8.06
CA THR A 297 0.61 -17.78 -8.74
C THR A 297 1.77 -18.45 -9.49
N GLU A 298 2.51 -17.67 -10.28
CA GLU A 298 3.67 -18.16 -11.04
C GLU A 298 4.79 -18.67 -10.13
N ALA A 299 5.13 -17.94 -9.06
CA ALA A 299 6.19 -18.33 -8.14
C ALA A 299 5.85 -19.62 -7.39
N LEU A 300 4.60 -19.79 -6.96
CA LEU A 300 4.12 -21.02 -6.30
C LEU A 300 4.18 -22.20 -7.26
N ASN A 301 3.65 -22.05 -8.48
CA ASN A 301 3.61 -23.12 -9.48
C ASN A 301 4.99 -23.47 -10.04
N LYS A 302 5.88 -22.48 -10.20
CA LYS A 302 7.28 -22.73 -10.59
C LYS A 302 7.98 -23.66 -9.60
N ARG A 303 7.80 -23.44 -8.30
CA ARG A 303 8.38 -24.30 -7.28
C ARG A 303 7.71 -25.67 -7.20
N ALA A 304 6.38 -25.73 -7.38
CA ALA A 304 5.66 -27.02 -7.44
C ALA A 304 6.17 -27.93 -8.56
N GLY A 305 6.67 -27.34 -9.65
CA GLY A 305 7.28 -28.04 -10.76
C GLY A 305 6.29 -28.49 -11.82
N MET A 306 6.83 -28.75 -13.00
CA MET A 306 6.05 -29.08 -14.22
C MET A 306 5.18 -30.35 -14.06
N GLU A 307 5.69 -31.40 -13.40
CA GLU A 307 4.98 -32.66 -13.23
C GLU A 307 3.72 -32.48 -12.36
N ASN A 308 3.83 -31.76 -11.25
CA ASN A 308 2.71 -31.46 -10.39
C ASN A 308 1.67 -30.57 -11.12
N TYR A 309 2.12 -29.55 -11.82
CA TYR A 309 1.24 -28.67 -12.57
C TYR A 309 0.47 -29.45 -13.66
N ALA A 310 1.16 -30.29 -14.41
CA ALA A 310 0.56 -31.10 -15.49
C ALA A 310 -0.43 -32.16 -14.96
N SER A 311 -0.22 -32.69 -13.74
CA SER A 311 -1.15 -33.61 -13.09
C SER A 311 -2.35 -32.93 -12.41
N GLY A 312 -2.52 -31.60 -12.57
CA GLY A 312 -3.63 -30.88 -11.99
C GLY A 312 -3.39 -30.40 -10.53
N ASN A 313 -2.13 -30.50 -10.05
CA ASN A 313 -1.75 -30.00 -8.73
C ASN A 313 -1.10 -28.64 -8.89
N TYR A 314 -1.88 -27.57 -8.70
CA TYR A 314 -1.43 -26.19 -8.92
C TYR A 314 -2.07 -25.22 -7.93
N TYR A 315 -1.58 -24.00 -7.95
CA TYR A 315 -2.05 -22.88 -7.14
C TYR A 315 -2.61 -21.78 -8.03
N ALA A 316 -3.60 -21.06 -7.54
CA ALA A 316 -4.14 -19.88 -8.20
C ALA A 316 -4.57 -18.85 -7.16
N VAL A 317 -4.29 -17.58 -7.39
CA VAL A 317 -4.75 -16.47 -6.54
C VAL A 317 -6.07 -15.95 -7.10
N ASP A 318 -7.11 -15.97 -6.27
CA ASP A 318 -8.45 -15.48 -6.63
C ASP A 318 -8.68 -14.10 -6.01
N THR A 319 -8.60 -13.06 -6.84
CA THR A 319 -8.83 -11.66 -6.45
C THR A 319 -10.30 -11.26 -6.42
N SER A 320 -11.21 -12.10 -6.92
CA SER A 320 -12.65 -11.79 -7.01
C SER A 320 -13.30 -11.57 -5.64
N LYS A 321 -12.73 -12.12 -4.57
CA LYS A 321 -13.21 -11.95 -3.20
C LYS A 321 -12.93 -10.60 -2.56
N ILE A 322 -12.16 -9.76 -3.22
CA ILE A 322 -11.86 -8.40 -2.73
C ILE A 322 -13.09 -7.51 -2.85
N ILE A 323 -13.91 -7.73 -3.88
CA ILE A 323 -15.10 -6.94 -4.15
C ILE A 323 -16.18 -7.34 -3.15
N HIS A 324 -16.61 -6.38 -2.33
CA HIS A 324 -17.82 -6.57 -1.51
C HIS A 324 -19.04 -6.38 -2.40
N ARG A 325 -19.65 -7.49 -2.83
CA ARG A 325 -20.84 -7.45 -3.65
C ARG A 325 -22.09 -7.39 -2.77
N ASP A 326 -22.92 -6.39 -2.98
CA ASP A 326 -24.26 -6.38 -2.42
C ASP A 326 -25.10 -7.45 -3.13
N ILE A 327 -25.60 -8.42 -2.36
CA ILE A 327 -26.43 -9.55 -2.88
C ILE A 327 -27.63 -9.01 -3.66
N PHE A 328 -28.20 -7.88 -3.25
CA PHE A 328 -29.35 -7.29 -3.93
C PHE A 328 -28.97 -6.68 -5.29
N SER A 329 -27.78 -6.12 -5.42
CA SER A 329 -27.30 -5.55 -6.68
C SER A 329 -26.97 -6.61 -7.73
N VAL A 330 -26.55 -7.80 -7.31
CA VAL A 330 -26.16 -8.90 -8.22
C VAL A 330 -27.29 -9.90 -8.51
N SER A 331 -28.50 -9.69 -8.00
CA SER A 331 -29.61 -10.63 -8.13
C SER A 331 -29.99 -10.92 -9.59
N ALA A 332 -29.92 -9.93 -10.47
CA ALA A 332 -30.15 -10.09 -11.90
C ALA A 332 -29.04 -10.93 -12.56
N ASP A 333 -27.78 -10.70 -12.21
CA ASP A 333 -26.62 -11.43 -12.73
C ASP A 333 -26.66 -12.90 -12.27
N VAL A 334 -27.03 -13.14 -11.01
CA VAL A 334 -27.25 -14.49 -10.47
C VAL A 334 -28.32 -15.23 -11.26
N SER A 335 -29.45 -14.58 -11.52
CA SER A 335 -30.52 -15.16 -12.34
C SER A 335 -30.02 -15.51 -13.75
N ASN A 336 -29.26 -14.62 -14.37
CA ASN A 336 -28.66 -14.84 -15.69
C ASN A 336 -27.65 -16.00 -15.70
N LEU A 337 -26.77 -16.10 -14.71
CA LEU A 337 -25.80 -17.17 -14.58
C LEU A 337 -26.44 -18.55 -14.43
N ILE A 338 -27.50 -18.64 -13.63
CA ILE A 338 -28.24 -19.90 -13.42
C ILE A 338 -29.06 -20.24 -14.66
N SER A 339 -29.79 -19.26 -15.22
CA SER A 339 -30.70 -19.48 -16.34
C SER A 339 -29.99 -19.77 -17.67
N SER A 340 -28.73 -19.36 -17.82
CA SER A 340 -27.87 -19.66 -18.96
C SER A 340 -27.17 -21.03 -18.85
N GLY A 341 -27.29 -21.71 -17.71
CA GLY A 341 -26.62 -22.97 -17.44
C GLY A 341 -25.11 -22.87 -17.21
N VAL A 342 -24.58 -21.67 -17.07
CA VAL A 342 -23.14 -21.42 -16.84
C VAL A 342 -22.72 -21.86 -15.44
N LYS A 343 -23.62 -21.62 -14.44
CA LYS A 343 -23.42 -21.97 -13.04
C LYS A 343 -24.62 -22.67 -12.44
N CYS A 344 -24.36 -23.64 -11.56
CA CYS A 344 -25.41 -24.22 -10.71
C CYS A 344 -25.65 -23.37 -9.45
N ILE A 345 -26.72 -23.67 -8.70
CA ILE A 345 -27.11 -22.93 -7.51
C ILE A 345 -26.02 -23.01 -6.43
N ASP A 346 -25.41 -24.19 -6.23
CA ASP A 346 -24.35 -24.37 -5.23
C ASP A 346 -23.09 -23.55 -5.55
N GLU A 347 -22.69 -23.51 -6.83
CA GLU A 347 -21.55 -22.69 -7.28
C GLU A 347 -21.82 -21.19 -7.10
N VAL A 348 -23.03 -20.73 -7.34
CA VAL A 348 -23.39 -19.32 -7.13
C VAL A 348 -23.42 -18.98 -5.64
N ARG A 349 -23.96 -19.88 -4.80
CA ARG A 349 -23.90 -19.69 -3.33
C ARG A 349 -22.48 -19.57 -2.81
N GLU A 350 -21.58 -20.45 -3.27
CA GLU A 350 -20.16 -20.37 -2.92
C GLU A 350 -19.51 -19.06 -3.39
N MET A 351 -19.84 -18.58 -4.60
CA MET A 351 -19.37 -17.28 -5.10
C MET A 351 -19.87 -16.10 -4.23
N LEU A 352 -21.05 -16.23 -3.63
CA LEU A 352 -21.61 -15.22 -2.72
C LEU A 352 -21.11 -15.38 -1.27
N GLY A 353 -20.34 -16.42 -0.97
CA GLY A 353 -19.83 -16.71 0.36
C GLY A 353 -20.76 -17.55 1.23
N ASP A 354 -21.86 -18.04 0.68
CA ASP A 354 -22.80 -18.94 1.37
C ASP A 354 -22.37 -20.39 1.26
N ALA A 355 -22.72 -21.21 2.25
CA ALA A 355 -22.50 -22.65 2.17
C ALA A 355 -23.37 -23.28 1.08
N PRO A 356 -22.82 -24.24 0.28
CA PRO A 356 -23.59 -24.98 -0.72
C PRO A 356 -24.69 -25.81 -0.03
N LEU A 357 -25.81 -25.97 -0.70
CA LEU A 357 -26.95 -26.80 -0.19
C LEU A 357 -26.63 -28.29 -0.28
N ASN A 358 -25.74 -28.70 -1.17
CA ASN A 358 -25.29 -30.08 -1.37
C ASN A 358 -26.44 -31.07 -1.68
N THR A 359 -27.47 -30.60 -2.37
CA THR A 359 -28.58 -31.45 -2.80
C THR A 359 -28.45 -31.83 -4.28
N ASP A 360 -29.10 -32.90 -4.67
CA ASP A 360 -29.05 -33.36 -6.09
C ASP A 360 -29.59 -32.32 -7.07
N TRP A 361 -30.54 -31.49 -6.65
CA TRP A 361 -31.10 -30.46 -7.52
C TRP A 361 -30.26 -29.17 -7.52
N SER A 362 -29.61 -28.82 -6.42
CA SER A 362 -28.79 -27.59 -6.34
C SER A 362 -27.50 -27.67 -7.16
N ARG A 363 -27.04 -28.87 -7.47
CA ARG A 363 -25.88 -29.14 -8.32
C ARG A 363 -26.21 -29.25 -9.82
N LYS A 364 -27.50 -29.23 -10.19
CA LYS A 364 -27.91 -29.27 -11.59
C LYS A 364 -27.83 -27.92 -12.22
N HIS A 365 -27.36 -27.88 -13.47
CA HIS A 365 -27.38 -26.69 -14.29
C HIS A 365 -28.76 -26.58 -14.97
N PHE A 366 -29.31 -25.37 -14.95
CA PHE A 366 -30.60 -25.03 -15.51
C PHE A 366 -30.43 -24.16 -16.73
N ILE A 367 -31.19 -24.41 -17.78
CA ILE A 367 -31.22 -23.57 -18.98
C ILE A 367 -32.67 -23.13 -19.23
N THR A 368 -32.85 -21.86 -19.57
CA THR A 368 -34.16 -21.37 -19.98
C THR A 368 -34.48 -21.87 -21.39
N LYS A 369 -35.76 -22.18 -21.61
CA LYS A 369 -36.25 -22.60 -22.93
C LYS A 369 -36.27 -21.49 -23.99
N ASN A 370 -35.85 -20.30 -23.63
CA ASN A 370 -35.88 -19.11 -24.50
C ASN A 370 -34.72 -19.08 -25.55
N PHE A 371 -33.82 -20.05 -25.52
CA PHE A 371 -32.76 -20.17 -26.54
C PHE A 371 -33.05 -21.42 -27.40
N GLU A 372 -33.22 -21.21 -28.71
CA GLU A 372 -33.30 -22.24 -29.70
C GLU A 372 -32.11 -22.13 -30.66
N GLU A 373 -31.62 -23.25 -31.17
CA GLU A 373 -30.59 -23.25 -32.21
C GLU A 373 -31.07 -22.48 -33.43
N ILE A 374 -30.28 -21.56 -33.94
CA ILE A 374 -30.62 -20.72 -35.11
C ILE A 374 -31.03 -21.61 -36.32
N GLU A 375 -30.34 -22.71 -36.51
CA GLU A 375 -30.67 -23.65 -37.60
C GLU A 375 -32.05 -24.29 -37.42
N ARG A 376 -32.44 -24.58 -36.19
CA ARG A 376 -33.75 -25.15 -35.85
C ARG A 376 -34.90 -24.14 -35.98
N PHE A 377 -34.60 -22.88 -35.58
CA PHE A 377 -35.53 -21.75 -35.75
C PHE A 377 -35.74 -21.44 -37.25
N LEU A 378 -34.69 -21.42 -38.04
CA LEU A 378 -34.77 -21.17 -39.49
C LEU A 378 -35.44 -22.32 -40.26
N ALA A 379 -35.37 -23.55 -39.72
CA ALA A 379 -36.02 -24.73 -40.31
C ALA A 379 -37.51 -24.81 -39.99
N ASN A 380 -38.01 -24.16 -38.91
CA ASN A 380 -39.42 -24.17 -38.49
C ASN A 380 -39.89 -22.78 -37.97
N PRO A 381 -40.00 -21.78 -38.85
CA PRO A 381 -40.35 -20.42 -38.42
C PRO A 381 -41.78 -20.24 -37.86
N GLU A 382 -42.65 -21.24 -38.05
CA GLU A 382 -44.09 -21.13 -37.63
C GLU A 382 -44.36 -21.61 -36.20
N LYS A 383 -43.40 -22.16 -35.46
CA LYS A 383 -43.65 -22.61 -34.06
C LYS A 383 -43.24 -21.59 -32.98
N GLY A 384 -42.71 -20.45 -33.35
CA GLY A 384 -42.32 -19.39 -32.38
C GLY A 384 -43.42 -18.45 -31.98
N GLY A 385 -44.67 -18.65 -32.35
CA GLY A 385 -45.74 -17.69 -32.18
C GLY A 385 -46.96 -18.09 -31.30
N GLU A 386 -46.98 -19.29 -30.75
CA GLU A 386 -48.17 -19.79 -30.01
C GLU A 386 -47.88 -20.28 -28.59
N ASP A 387 -47.15 -19.56 -27.77
CA ASP A 387 -47.21 -19.70 -26.30
C ASP A 387 -46.80 -18.35 -25.66
N GLY A 388 -47.70 -17.36 -25.67
CA GLY A 388 -47.59 -16.12 -24.97
C GLY A 388 -48.55 -16.09 -23.79
#